data_e3e8031cf786baea3142c05ec6fec7a1
#
_entry.id   e3e8031cf786baea3142c05ec6fec7a1
#
_cell.length_a   1.000
_cell.length_b   1.000
_cell.length_c   1.000
_cell.angle_alpha   90.00
_cell.angle_beta   90.00
_cell.angle_gamma   90.00
#
_symmetry.space_group_name_H-M   'P 1'
#
loop_
_entity.id
_entity.type
_entity.pdbx_description
1 polymer ?
#
loop_
_entity_poly.entity_id
_entity_poly.type
_entity_poly.pdbx_seq_one_letter_code
_entity_poly.pdbx_strand_id
1 'polypeptide(L)'
;FLDKLEANPEDPVFAHFEVVPDHLPDALKDAITRFPPGTLQFEIGIQSFNPEVQTLVSRKQNNEKAADNIRWLCVHSHAHLHVDLIAGLPGEDIDSFARGFDKLYALNPHEIQFGILKRLRGTPIIRHTETYRMVFDPHPPYTILATDRIDFATMQRLVRFARYWDLIANSGRFVHTLPLILRDTPFANFMALSDWLYANTDATHRIALDRLAGLVMEWLRSRGTEDGIVAAAMESDYAGQVSKPPAKSKGTKKAAAAPERQARHLAA
;
A
#
# COMPACT_ATOMS: atom_id res chain seq x y z
N PHE A 1 -14.07 13.05 21.78
CA PHE A 1 -12.70 12.61 21.49
C PHE A 1 -11.86 13.78 20.97
N LEU A 2 -12.30 14.46 19.90
CA LEU A 2 -11.60 15.63 19.32
C LEU A 2 -11.38 16.73 20.36
N ASP A 3 -12.40 17.07 21.14
CA ASP A 3 -12.30 18.10 22.19
C ASP A 3 -11.22 17.79 23.24
N LYS A 4 -10.96 16.49 23.48
CA LYS A 4 -9.84 16.06 24.35
C LYS A 4 -8.48 16.22 23.70
N LEU A 5 -8.38 15.98 22.39
CA LEU A 5 -7.15 16.20 21.63
C LEU A 5 -6.80 17.68 21.58
N GLU A 6 -7.79 18.52 21.30
CA GLU A 6 -7.62 19.98 21.26
C GLU A 6 -7.27 20.57 22.65
N ALA A 7 -7.84 20.01 23.71
CA ALA A 7 -7.55 20.44 25.08
C ALA A 7 -6.17 19.97 25.60
N ASN A 8 -5.55 19.00 24.99
CA ASN A 8 -4.28 18.42 25.44
C ASN A 8 -3.28 18.25 24.28
N PRO A 9 -2.84 19.34 23.65
CA PRO A 9 -1.91 19.26 22.51
C PRO A 9 -0.54 18.67 22.88
N GLU A 10 -0.18 18.68 24.18
CA GLU A 10 1.07 18.12 24.69
C GLU A 10 1.04 16.58 24.84
N ASP A 11 -0.14 15.95 24.72
CA ASP A 11 -0.31 14.49 24.78
C ASP A 11 -0.97 13.97 23.47
N PRO A 12 -0.25 13.97 22.36
CA PRO A 12 -0.79 13.58 21.06
C PRO A 12 -1.19 12.12 21.07
N VAL A 13 -2.45 11.87 20.74
CA VAL A 13 -3.00 10.53 20.54
C VAL A 13 -2.92 10.18 19.06
N PHE A 14 -2.40 9.00 18.78
CA PHE A 14 -2.48 8.44 17.44
C PHE A 14 -3.73 7.54 17.34
N ALA A 15 -4.63 7.90 16.42
CA ALA A 15 -5.88 7.20 16.20
C ALA A 15 -5.85 6.45 14.85
N HIS A 16 -6.19 5.16 14.88
CA HIS A 16 -6.30 4.30 13.71
C HIS A 16 -7.74 3.79 13.60
N PHE A 17 -8.37 4.02 12.46
CA PHE A 17 -9.73 3.59 12.19
C PHE A 17 -9.84 2.88 10.85
N GLU A 18 -10.69 1.85 10.80
CA GLU A 18 -11.18 1.28 9.55
C GLU A 18 -12.34 2.14 9.02
N VAL A 19 -12.35 2.41 7.72
CA VAL A 19 -13.36 3.26 7.07
C VAL A 19 -14.03 2.49 5.94
N VAL A 20 -15.37 2.61 5.89
CA VAL A 20 -16.15 2.13 4.74
C VAL A 20 -15.97 3.14 3.60
N PRO A 21 -15.35 2.75 2.48
CA PRO A 21 -14.83 3.70 1.49
C PRO A 21 -15.89 4.56 0.83
N ASP A 22 -17.09 4.04 0.60
CA ASP A 22 -18.19 4.75 -0.06
C ASP A 22 -19.19 5.40 0.93
N HIS A 23 -18.85 5.42 2.22
CA HIS A 23 -19.69 6.05 3.26
C HIS A 23 -18.88 7.03 4.11
N LEU A 24 -18.82 8.27 3.66
CA LEU A 24 -18.13 9.38 4.34
C LEU A 24 -19.10 10.58 4.45
N PRO A 25 -19.99 10.59 5.46
CA PRO A 25 -20.94 11.70 5.68
C PRO A 25 -20.24 13.05 5.96
N ASP A 26 -20.89 14.16 5.64
CA ASP A 26 -20.30 15.50 5.80
C ASP A 26 -19.89 15.79 7.25
N ALA A 27 -20.71 15.40 8.23
CA ALA A 27 -20.35 15.55 9.64
C ALA A 27 -19.07 14.78 10.04
N LEU A 28 -18.77 13.64 9.36
CA LEU A 28 -17.53 12.91 9.57
C LEU A 28 -16.37 13.63 8.86
N LYS A 29 -16.59 14.16 7.67
CA LYS A 29 -15.60 14.98 6.95
C LYS A 29 -15.19 16.19 7.78
N ASP A 30 -16.15 16.93 8.34
CA ASP A 30 -15.87 18.07 9.21
C ASP A 30 -15.06 17.68 10.45
N ALA A 31 -15.37 16.52 11.04
CA ALA A 31 -14.60 16.01 12.16
C ALA A 31 -13.16 15.64 11.77
N ILE A 32 -12.98 14.98 10.62
CA ILE A 32 -11.66 14.53 10.12
C ILE A 32 -10.72 15.71 9.88
N THR A 33 -11.22 16.82 9.32
CA THR A 33 -10.39 18.01 9.03
C THR A 33 -9.83 18.69 10.27
N ARG A 34 -10.39 18.41 11.47
CA ARG A 34 -9.93 18.96 12.75
C ARG A 34 -8.77 18.17 13.36
N PHE A 35 -8.43 16.98 12.83
CA PHE A 35 -7.30 16.21 13.35
C PHE A 35 -5.96 16.84 12.94
N PRO A 36 -5.05 17.05 13.89
CA PRO A 36 -3.72 17.53 13.58
C PRO A 36 -2.92 16.54 12.71
N PRO A 37 -1.93 17.01 11.94
CA PRO A 37 -1.03 16.13 11.19
C PRO A 37 -0.37 15.08 12.09
N GLY A 38 -0.28 13.84 11.60
CA GLY A 38 0.37 12.73 12.29
C GLY A 38 -0.43 12.09 13.42
N THR A 39 -1.71 12.44 13.59
CA THR A 39 -2.56 11.88 14.66
C THR A 39 -3.63 10.91 14.17
N LEU A 40 -3.89 10.85 12.86
CA LEU A 40 -4.97 10.05 12.28
C LEU A 40 -4.48 9.16 11.16
N GLN A 41 -4.88 7.89 11.20
CA GLN A 41 -4.70 6.93 10.11
C GLN A 41 -6.03 6.27 9.78
N PHE A 42 -6.27 6.08 8.49
CA PHE A 42 -7.38 5.26 7.99
C PHE A 42 -6.88 4.03 7.26
N GLU A 43 -7.48 2.90 7.57
CA GLU A 43 -7.41 1.67 6.78
C GLU A 43 -8.69 1.56 5.96
N ILE A 44 -8.54 1.57 4.64
CA ILE A 44 -9.65 1.68 3.67
C ILE A 44 -9.62 0.44 2.79
N GLY A 45 -10.45 -0.53 3.11
CA GLY A 45 -10.54 -1.75 2.32
C GLY A 45 -11.33 -1.53 1.03
N ILE A 46 -10.66 -1.44 -0.11
CA ILE A 46 -11.29 -1.55 -1.43
C ILE A 46 -11.44 -3.01 -1.83
N GLN A 47 -10.44 -3.82 -1.58
CA GLN A 47 -10.29 -5.24 -1.90
C GLN A 47 -10.16 -5.51 -3.40
N SER A 48 -11.12 -5.08 -4.20
CA SER A 48 -11.14 -5.10 -5.67
C SER A 48 -12.04 -3.99 -6.20
N PHE A 49 -11.71 -3.43 -7.36
CA PHE A 49 -12.60 -2.53 -8.10
C PHE A 49 -13.53 -3.26 -9.09
N ASN A 50 -13.40 -4.58 -9.21
CA ASN A 50 -14.24 -5.38 -10.10
C ASN A 50 -15.61 -5.65 -9.46
N PRO A 51 -16.73 -5.18 -10.05
CA PRO A 51 -18.07 -5.35 -9.47
C PRO A 51 -18.51 -6.80 -9.35
N GLU A 52 -18.08 -7.68 -10.28
CA GLU A 52 -18.42 -9.11 -10.24
C GLU A 52 -17.72 -9.77 -9.06
N VAL A 53 -16.43 -9.48 -8.87
CA VAL A 53 -15.63 -9.96 -7.72
C VAL A 53 -16.22 -9.45 -6.40
N GLN A 54 -16.59 -8.17 -6.34
CA GLN A 54 -17.25 -7.58 -5.15
C GLN A 54 -18.55 -8.33 -4.81
N THR A 55 -19.34 -8.67 -5.82
CA THR A 55 -20.59 -9.45 -5.64
C THR A 55 -20.29 -10.84 -5.05
N LEU A 56 -19.27 -11.54 -5.57
CA LEU A 56 -18.85 -12.85 -5.11
C LEU A 56 -18.43 -12.84 -3.64
N VAL A 57 -17.70 -11.83 -3.22
CA VAL A 57 -17.26 -11.68 -1.82
C VAL A 57 -18.28 -10.96 -0.93
N SER A 58 -19.52 -10.79 -1.45
CA SER A 58 -20.64 -10.15 -0.74
C SER A 58 -20.36 -8.70 -0.31
N ARG A 59 -19.57 -7.98 -1.12
CA ARG A 59 -19.23 -6.59 -0.89
C ARG A 59 -20.12 -5.67 -1.72
N LYS A 60 -20.94 -4.88 -1.04
CA LYS A 60 -21.75 -3.84 -1.69
C LYS A 60 -20.98 -2.52 -1.60
N GLN A 61 -20.30 -2.15 -2.66
CA GLN A 61 -19.47 -0.94 -2.70
C GLN A 61 -19.75 -0.13 -3.96
N ASN A 62 -19.92 1.17 -3.80
CA ASN A 62 -19.94 2.11 -4.91
C ASN A 62 -18.49 2.58 -5.19
N ASN A 63 -17.90 2.07 -6.28
CA ASN A 63 -16.50 2.34 -6.63
C ASN A 63 -16.20 3.80 -6.96
N GLU A 64 -17.16 4.54 -7.51
CA GLU A 64 -17.00 5.97 -7.84
C GLU A 64 -16.99 6.80 -6.55
N LYS A 65 -17.99 6.57 -5.69
CA LYS A 65 -18.07 7.22 -4.38
C LYS A 65 -16.84 6.91 -3.52
N ALA A 66 -16.35 5.66 -3.54
CA ALA A 66 -15.15 5.27 -2.83
C ALA A 66 -13.92 6.05 -3.34
N ALA A 67 -13.76 6.13 -4.67
CA ALA A 67 -12.67 6.90 -5.28
C ALA A 67 -12.75 8.39 -4.94
N ASP A 68 -13.94 8.99 -4.99
CA ASP A 68 -14.16 10.41 -4.65
C ASP A 68 -13.86 10.70 -3.18
N ASN A 69 -14.26 9.80 -2.28
CA ASN A 69 -13.95 9.93 -0.86
C ASN A 69 -12.45 9.79 -0.57
N ILE A 70 -11.74 8.87 -1.24
CA ILE A 70 -10.29 8.75 -1.10
C ILE A 70 -9.61 10.04 -1.59
N ARG A 71 -9.97 10.57 -2.77
CA ARG A 71 -9.43 11.85 -3.26
C ARG A 71 -9.70 12.98 -2.28
N TRP A 72 -10.92 13.04 -1.76
CA TRP A 72 -11.29 14.06 -0.78
C TRP A 72 -10.41 13.97 0.48
N LEU A 73 -10.20 12.77 1.01
CA LEU A 73 -9.34 12.54 2.18
C LEU A 73 -7.89 12.95 1.91
N CYS A 74 -7.34 12.62 0.73
CA CYS A 74 -5.98 13.01 0.34
C CYS A 74 -5.79 14.54 0.29
N VAL A 75 -6.82 15.29 -0.13
CA VAL A 75 -6.71 16.75 -0.38
C VAL A 75 -7.10 17.57 0.86
N HIS A 76 -8.08 17.12 1.64
CA HIS A 76 -8.72 17.92 2.68
C HIS A 76 -8.44 17.44 4.10
N SER A 77 -7.65 16.39 4.28
CA SER A 77 -7.33 15.89 5.62
C SER A 77 -5.82 15.66 5.80
N HIS A 78 -5.42 15.56 7.05
CA HIS A 78 -4.06 15.15 7.43
C HIS A 78 -4.00 13.66 7.80
N ALA A 79 -5.06 12.90 7.45
CA ALA A 79 -5.10 11.47 7.73
C ALA A 79 -4.10 10.72 6.85
N HIS A 80 -3.35 9.81 7.44
CA HIS A 80 -2.53 8.87 6.68
C HIS A 80 -3.42 7.74 6.14
N LEU A 81 -3.44 7.55 4.82
CA LEU A 81 -4.33 6.61 4.17
C LEU A 81 -3.61 5.33 3.79
N HIS A 82 -4.03 4.22 4.38
CA HIS A 82 -3.75 2.86 3.92
C HIS A 82 -4.94 2.34 3.13
N VAL A 83 -4.75 2.00 1.87
CA VAL A 83 -5.84 1.49 1.04
C VAL A 83 -5.52 0.08 0.55
N ASP A 84 -6.43 -0.86 0.79
CA ASP A 84 -6.17 -2.28 0.61
C ASP A 84 -6.75 -2.82 -0.70
N LEU A 85 -5.93 -3.58 -1.42
CA LEU A 85 -6.33 -4.49 -2.50
C LEU A 85 -5.94 -5.92 -2.14
N ILE A 86 -6.75 -6.90 -2.56
CA ILE A 86 -6.49 -8.33 -2.31
C ILE A 86 -6.39 -9.08 -3.63
N ALA A 87 -5.23 -9.64 -3.90
CA ALA A 87 -5.02 -10.56 -5.01
C ALA A 87 -5.48 -11.97 -4.68
N GLY A 88 -6.03 -12.68 -5.66
CA GLY A 88 -6.51 -14.05 -5.55
C GLY A 88 -7.96 -14.19 -5.09
N LEU A 89 -8.76 -13.14 -5.19
CA LEU A 89 -10.20 -13.21 -4.98
C LEU A 89 -10.87 -14.09 -6.05
N PRO A 90 -12.00 -14.77 -5.74
CA PRO A 90 -12.70 -15.63 -6.68
C PRO A 90 -13.16 -14.83 -7.90
N GLY A 91 -12.93 -15.36 -9.10
CA GLY A 91 -13.35 -14.74 -10.35
C GLY A 91 -12.50 -13.56 -10.83
N GLU A 92 -11.47 -13.14 -10.10
CA GLU A 92 -10.56 -12.09 -10.53
C GLU A 92 -9.36 -12.66 -11.29
N ASP A 93 -9.05 -12.08 -12.44
CA ASP A 93 -7.84 -12.34 -13.19
C ASP A 93 -6.77 -11.26 -12.99
N ILE A 94 -5.58 -11.51 -13.50
CA ILE A 94 -4.43 -10.60 -13.34
C ILE A 94 -4.68 -9.25 -14.00
N ASP A 95 -5.37 -9.19 -15.14
CA ASP A 95 -5.60 -7.95 -15.85
C ASP A 95 -6.65 -7.07 -15.14
N SER A 96 -7.69 -7.70 -14.58
CA SER A 96 -8.67 -7.02 -13.72
C SER A 96 -8.00 -6.43 -12.49
N PHE A 97 -7.16 -7.23 -11.81
CA PHE A 97 -6.41 -6.77 -10.65
C PHE A 97 -5.45 -5.63 -11.00
N ALA A 98 -4.72 -5.73 -12.11
CA ALA A 98 -3.80 -4.71 -12.60
C ALA A 98 -4.51 -3.37 -12.83
N ARG A 99 -5.66 -3.40 -13.53
CA ARG A 99 -6.49 -2.18 -13.74
C ARG A 99 -6.96 -1.58 -12.40
N GLY A 100 -7.35 -2.43 -11.45
CA GLY A 100 -7.74 -1.99 -10.11
C GLY A 100 -6.59 -1.34 -9.35
N PHE A 101 -5.39 -1.90 -9.45
CA PHE A 101 -4.18 -1.34 -8.85
C PHE A 101 -3.82 0.02 -9.46
N ASP A 102 -3.79 0.12 -10.79
CA ASP A 102 -3.48 1.37 -11.49
C ASP A 102 -4.51 2.46 -11.17
N LYS A 103 -5.80 2.09 -11.09
CA LYS A 103 -6.86 3.00 -10.65
C LYS A 103 -6.63 3.49 -9.23
N LEU A 104 -6.26 2.60 -8.30
CA LEU A 104 -5.98 2.98 -6.91
C LEU A 104 -4.74 3.86 -6.81
N TYR A 105 -3.67 3.51 -7.52
CA TYR A 105 -2.44 4.32 -7.55
C TYR A 105 -2.72 5.75 -8.02
N ALA A 106 -3.57 5.92 -9.04
CA ALA A 106 -3.96 7.24 -9.56
C ALA A 106 -4.78 8.09 -8.55
N LEU A 107 -5.32 7.50 -7.47
CA LEU A 107 -5.95 8.22 -6.37
C LEU A 107 -4.94 8.79 -5.37
N ASN A 108 -3.68 8.41 -5.50
CA ASN A 108 -2.55 8.88 -4.70
C ASN A 108 -2.71 8.70 -3.18
N PRO A 109 -3.11 7.51 -2.67
CA PRO A 109 -3.07 7.26 -1.23
C PRO A 109 -1.63 7.22 -0.73
N HIS A 110 -1.43 7.38 0.57
CA HIS A 110 -0.08 7.31 1.18
C HIS A 110 0.53 5.92 1.06
N GLU A 111 -0.28 4.87 1.23
CA GLU A 111 0.14 3.48 1.10
C GLU A 111 -0.93 2.64 0.40
N ILE A 112 -0.52 1.75 -0.48
CA ILE A 112 -1.35 0.69 -1.04
C ILE A 112 -0.94 -0.62 -0.38
N GLN A 113 -1.79 -1.15 0.47
CA GLN A 113 -1.59 -2.47 1.05
C GLN A 113 -2.00 -3.53 0.03
N PHE A 114 -1.00 -4.15 -0.56
CA PHE A 114 -1.20 -5.23 -1.50
C PHE A 114 -1.32 -6.56 -0.72
N GLY A 115 -2.56 -6.97 -0.45
CA GLY A 115 -2.86 -8.21 0.26
C GLY A 115 -2.89 -9.43 -0.68
N ILE A 116 -2.49 -10.58 -0.15
CA ILE A 116 -2.72 -11.88 -0.79
C ILE A 116 -3.82 -12.58 0.01
N LEU A 117 -4.84 -13.10 -0.68
CA LEU A 117 -5.99 -13.72 -0.03
C LEU A 117 -5.56 -14.84 0.92
N LYS A 118 -6.16 -14.84 2.11
CA LYS A 118 -6.01 -15.88 3.13
C LYS A 118 -7.36 -16.48 3.47
N ARG A 119 -7.42 -17.81 3.56
CA ARG A 119 -8.63 -18.52 3.99
C ARG A 119 -8.69 -18.60 5.50
N LEU A 120 -9.12 -17.55 6.16
CA LEU A 120 -9.29 -17.56 7.60
C LEU A 120 -10.47 -18.47 8.01
N ARG A 121 -10.38 -19.08 9.18
CA ARG A 121 -11.45 -19.96 9.71
C ARG A 121 -12.75 -19.18 9.88
N GLY A 122 -13.87 -19.79 9.47
CA GLY A 122 -15.20 -19.20 9.60
C GLY A 122 -15.55 -18.16 8.51
N THR A 123 -14.64 -17.84 7.59
CA THR A 123 -14.96 -16.92 6.50
C THR A 123 -15.76 -17.59 5.38
N PRO A 124 -16.73 -16.88 4.77
CA PRO A 124 -17.57 -17.43 3.70
C PRO A 124 -16.80 -17.77 2.41
N ILE A 125 -15.54 -17.38 2.29
CA ILE A 125 -14.73 -17.56 1.07
C ILE A 125 -14.63 -19.04 0.64
N ILE A 126 -14.75 -19.97 1.59
CA ILE A 126 -14.69 -21.42 1.37
C ILE A 126 -15.74 -21.89 0.35
N ARG A 127 -16.89 -21.26 0.25
CA ARG A 127 -17.97 -21.61 -0.69
C ARG A 127 -17.56 -21.50 -2.17
N HIS A 128 -16.50 -20.73 -2.45
CA HIS A 128 -15.99 -20.48 -3.78
C HIS A 128 -14.87 -21.43 -4.22
N THR A 129 -14.39 -22.28 -3.29
CA THR A 129 -13.20 -23.13 -3.48
C THR A 129 -13.31 -24.02 -4.71
N GLU A 130 -14.43 -24.75 -4.87
CA GLU A 130 -14.61 -25.68 -5.99
C GLU A 130 -14.88 -24.95 -7.31
N THR A 131 -15.82 -23.99 -7.30
CA THR A 131 -16.24 -23.24 -8.49
C THR A 131 -15.08 -22.51 -9.15
N TYR A 132 -14.22 -21.88 -8.36
CA TYR A 132 -13.07 -21.08 -8.86
C TYR A 132 -11.73 -21.82 -8.70
N ARG A 133 -11.77 -23.16 -8.47
CA ARG A 133 -10.57 -24.01 -8.30
C ARG A 133 -9.51 -23.41 -7.40
N MET A 134 -9.94 -22.81 -6.29
CA MET A 134 -9.06 -22.12 -5.37
C MET A 134 -8.21 -23.11 -4.57
N VAL A 135 -6.90 -23.03 -4.71
CA VAL A 135 -5.94 -23.85 -4.00
C VAL A 135 -5.29 -23.00 -2.90
N PHE A 136 -5.37 -23.43 -1.67
CA PHE A 136 -4.80 -22.75 -0.51
C PHE A 136 -3.67 -23.56 0.11
N ASP A 137 -2.68 -22.89 0.68
CA ASP A 137 -1.68 -23.53 1.52
C ASP A 137 -2.39 -24.22 2.70
N PRO A 138 -2.13 -25.52 2.97
CA PRO A 138 -2.72 -26.22 4.08
C PRO A 138 -2.23 -25.73 5.45
N HIS A 139 -1.14 -24.95 5.49
CA HIS A 139 -0.54 -24.41 6.69
C HIS A 139 -0.91 -22.93 6.91
N PRO A 140 -0.94 -22.45 8.16
CA PRO A 140 -1.09 -21.03 8.43
C PRO A 140 -0.02 -20.19 7.70
N PRO A 141 -0.39 -19.06 7.12
CA PRO A 141 -1.67 -18.34 7.24
C PRO A 141 -2.72 -18.70 6.17
N TYR A 142 -2.66 -19.89 5.58
CA TYR A 142 -3.64 -20.41 4.60
C TYR A 142 -3.77 -19.53 3.35
N THR A 143 -2.65 -19.12 2.83
CA THR A 143 -2.56 -18.21 1.68
C THR A 143 -3.02 -18.90 0.40
N ILE A 144 -3.71 -18.16 -0.47
CA ILE A 144 -4.08 -18.65 -1.80
C ILE A 144 -2.83 -18.92 -2.63
N LEU A 145 -2.78 -20.06 -3.29
CA LEU A 145 -1.68 -20.52 -4.14
C LEU A 145 -2.03 -20.44 -5.64
N ALA A 146 -3.29 -20.67 -5.98
CA ALA A 146 -3.80 -20.59 -7.35
C ALA A 146 -5.32 -20.48 -7.36
N THR A 147 -5.87 -19.98 -8.47
CA THR A 147 -7.30 -20.00 -8.81
C THR A 147 -7.47 -20.54 -10.24
N ASP A 148 -8.71 -20.64 -10.72
CA ASP A 148 -9.00 -20.96 -12.13
C ASP A 148 -8.49 -19.90 -13.12
N ARG A 149 -8.23 -18.67 -12.66
CA ARG A 149 -7.79 -17.52 -13.49
C ARG A 149 -6.36 -17.03 -13.21
N ILE A 150 -5.79 -17.40 -12.10
CA ILE A 150 -4.41 -17.04 -11.71
C ILE A 150 -3.70 -18.33 -11.33
N ASP A 151 -2.75 -18.76 -12.15
CA ASP A 151 -1.94 -19.94 -11.87
C ASP A 151 -0.94 -19.73 -10.72
N PHE A 152 -0.34 -20.81 -10.26
CA PHE A 152 0.62 -20.77 -9.16
C PHE A 152 1.82 -19.86 -9.43
N ALA A 153 2.38 -19.93 -10.65
CA ALA A 153 3.55 -19.14 -11.01
C ALA A 153 3.24 -17.63 -10.98
N THR A 154 2.09 -17.24 -11.52
CA THR A 154 1.61 -15.86 -11.48
C THR A 154 1.30 -15.42 -10.04
N MET A 155 0.68 -16.28 -9.23
CA MET A 155 0.43 -15.96 -7.81
C MET A 155 1.74 -15.73 -7.04
N GLN A 156 2.79 -16.53 -7.30
CA GLN A 156 4.11 -16.30 -6.69
C GLN A 156 4.74 -14.96 -7.13
N ARG A 157 4.50 -14.52 -8.38
CA ARG A 157 4.93 -13.19 -8.84
C ARG A 157 4.18 -12.09 -8.08
N LEU A 158 2.87 -12.24 -7.85
CA LEU A 158 2.07 -11.29 -7.06
C LEU A 158 2.53 -11.22 -5.59
N VAL A 159 2.90 -12.37 -4.99
CA VAL A 159 3.48 -12.41 -3.64
C VAL A 159 4.80 -11.61 -3.58
N ARG A 160 5.67 -11.78 -4.59
CA ARG A 160 6.93 -11.01 -4.68
C ARG A 160 6.65 -9.53 -4.90
N PHE A 161 5.74 -9.20 -5.81
CA PHE A 161 5.28 -7.83 -6.04
C PHE A 161 4.85 -7.16 -4.74
N ALA A 162 3.94 -7.78 -3.99
CA ALA A 162 3.44 -7.26 -2.72
C ALA A 162 4.59 -6.94 -1.76
N ARG A 163 5.57 -7.83 -1.68
CA ARG A 163 6.70 -7.66 -0.77
C ARG A 163 7.65 -6.55 -1.20
N TYR A 164 7.97 -6.46 -2.50
CA TYR A 164 8.80 -5.37 -3.00
C TYR A 164 8.07 -4.03 -3.00
N TRP A 165 6.75 -4.03 -3.23
CA TRP A 165 5.92 -2.84 -3.10
C TRP A 165 6.02 -2.24 -1.69
N ASP A 166 5.92 -3.09 -0.68
CA ASP A 166 6.09 -2.67 0.71
C ASP A 166 7.49 -2.11 1.01
N LEU A 167 8.53 -2.71 0.43
CA LEU A 167 9.92 -2.27 0.62
C LEU A 167 10.26 -0.96 -0.11
N ILE A 168 9.67 -0.72 -1.27
CA ILE A 168 10.00 0.40 -2.15
C ILE A 168 8.97 1.50 -2.04
N ALA A 169 7.72 1.25 -2.45
CA ALA A 169 6.66 2.27 -2.50
C ALA A 169 6.18 2.67 -1.11
N ASN A 170 5.61 1.72 -0.36
CA ASN A 170 5.04 2.01 0.96
C ASN A 170 6.08 2.41 2.01
N SER A 171 7.37 2.14 1.78
CA SER A 171 8.42 2.51 2.74
C SER A 171 8.61 4.02 2.88
N GLY A 172 8.17 4.81 1.89
CA GLY A 172 8.42 6.24 1.80
C GLY A 172 9.90 6.60 1.64
N ARG A 173 10.72 5.66 1.12
CA ARG A 173 12.17 5.86 0.93
C ARG A 173 12.56 6.14 -0.51
N PHE A 174 11.66 5.94 -1.46
CA PHE A 174 11.90 6.08 -2.88
C PHE A 174 10.87 7.01 -3.54
N VAL A 175 10.51 8.10 -2.84
CA VAL A 175 9.44 9.02 -3.27
C VAL A 175 9.73 9.64 -4.62
N HIS A 176 10.96 10.07 -4.85
CA HIS A 176 11.40 10.67 -6.11
C HIS A 176 11.74 9.63 -7.19
N THR A 177 12.17 8.44 -6.79
CA THR A 177 12.52 7.36 -7.71
C THR A 177 11.29 6.58 -8.17
N LEU A 178 10.26 6.43 -7.33
CA LEU A 178 9.07 5.64 -7.62
C LEU A 178 8.35 6.07 -8.91
N PRO A 179 8.13 7.36 -9.21
CA PRO A 179 7.54 7.80 -10.48
C PRO A 179 8.34 7.36 -11.71
N LEU A 180 9.68 7.31 -11.61
CA LEU A 180 10.55 6.85 -12.70
C LEU A 180 10.38 5.35 -12.99
N ILE A 181 10.05 4.57 -11.95
CA ILE A 181 9.75 3.14 -12.06
C ILE A 181 8.39 2.94 -12.70
N LEU A 182 7.37 3.62 -12.20
CA LEU A 182 5.96 3.33 -12.51
C LEU A 182 5.51 3.88 -13.87
N ARG A 183 5.99 5.06 -14.27
CA ARG A 183 5.64 5.70 -15.56
C ARG A 183 4.12 5.66 -15.82
N ASP A 184 3.72 5.34 -17.05
CA ASP A 184 2.31 5.35 -17.50
C ASP A 184 1.55 4.04 -17.18
N THR A 185 2.24 2.97 -16.79
CA THR A 185 1.65 1.66 -16.50
C THR A 185 2.18 1.10 -15.18
N PRO A 186 1.71 1.63 -14.04
CA PRO A 186 2.26 1.37 -12.71
C PRO A 186 2.39 -0.12 -12.38
N PHE A 187 1.30 -0.87 -12.52
CA PHE A 187 1.31 -2.30 -12.21
C PHE A 187 2.31 -3.08 -13.07
N ALA A 188 2.25 -2.88 -14.40
CA ALA A 188 3.09 -3.63 -15.33
C ALA A 188 4.58 -3.33 -15.13
N ASN A 189 4.92 -2.06 -14.95
CA ASN A 189 6.32 -1.64 -14.73
C ASN A 189 6.84 -2.11 -13.38
N PHE A 190 6.04 -2.05 -12.33
CA PHE A 190 6.47 -2.56 -11.03
C PHE A 190 6.55 -4.09 -11.00
N MET A 191 5.69 -4.80 -11.72
CA MET A 191 5.80 -6.25 -11.89
C MET A 191 7.12 -6.63 -12.60
N ALA A 192 7.49 -5.88 -13.64
CA ALA A 192 8.77 -6.08 -14.33
C ALA A 192 9.97 -5.82 -13.42
N LEU A 193 9.93 -4.77 -12.60
CA LEU A 193 10.95 -4.51 -11.57
C LEU A 193 10.99 -5.65 -10.53
N SER A 194 9.85 -6.10 -10.05
CA SER A 194 9.74 -7.19 -9.08
C SER A 194 10.37 -8.48 -9.59
N ASP A 195 10.06 -8.86 -10.83
CA ASP A 195 10.65 -10.05 -11.46
C ASP A 195 12.17 -9.91 -11.62
N TRP A 196 12.62 -8.74 -12.06
CA TRP A 196 14.05 -8.46 -12.22
C TRP A 196 14.80 -8.46 -10.88
N LEU A 197 14.24 -7.85 -9.84
CA LEU A 197 14.82 -7.87 -8.49
C LEU A 197 14.95 -9.31 -7.96
N TYR A 198 13.92 -10.12 -8.15
CA TYR A 198 13.97 -11.51 -7.72
C TYR A 198 15.02 -12.32 -8.49
N ALA A 199 15.13 -12.14 -9.80
CA ALA A 199 16.15 -12.78 -10.62
C ALA A 199 17.59 -12.43 -10.20
N ASN A 200 17.80 -11.22 -9.62
CA ASN A 200 19.13 -10.75 -9.21
C ASN A 200 19.42 -10.94 -7.70
N THR A 201 18.44 -11.32 -6.90
CA THR A 201 18.62 -11.45 -5.43
C THR A 201 18.25 -12.81 -4.89
N ASP A 202 17.37 -13.54 -5.59
CA ASP A 202 16.68 -14.75 -5.10
C ASP A 202 16.06 -14.57 -3.70
N ALA A 203 15.69 -13.33 -3.34
CA ALA A 203 15.22 -12.96 -2.01
C ALA A 203 14.21 -11.81 -2.04
N THR A 204 13.18 -11.90 -1.20
CA THR A 204 12.18 -10.85 -1.00
C THR A 204 12.29 -10.19 0.38
N HIS A 205 13.26 -10.56 1.18
CA HIS A 205 13.47 -10.06 2.54
C HIS A 205 14.96 -9.97 2.87
N ARG A 206 15.30 -9.20 3.89
CA ARG A 206 16.69 -9.00 4.35
C ARG A 206 17.64 -8.44 3.26
N ILE A 207 17.08 -7.67 2.32
CA ILE A 207 17.88 -6.93 1.35
C ILE A 207 18.29 -5.62 2.03
N ALA A 208 19.60 -5.38 2.15
CA ALA A 208 20.11 -4.12 2.68
C ALA A 208 19.65 -2.95 1.81
N LEU A 209 19.31 -1.81 2.42
CA LEU A 209 18.74 -0.66 1.71
C LEU A 209 19.66 -0.17 0.58
N ASP A 210 20.97 -0.06 0.84
CA ASP A 210 21.94 0.38 -0.17
C ASP A 210 22.01 -0.58 -1.35
N ARG A 211 21.92 -1.90 -1.09
CA ARG A 211 21.85 -2.91 -2.16
C ARG A 211 20.57 -2.76 -2.97
N LEU A 212 19.43 -2.59 -2.29
CA LEU A 212 18.14 -2.39 -2.97
C LEU A 212 18.15 -1.12 -3.85
N ALA A 213 18.66 -0.02 -3.33
CA ALA A 213 18.81 1.22 -4.07
C ALA A 213 19.73 1.04 -5.30
N GLY A 214 20.87 0.40 -5.13
CA GLY A 214 21.78 0.08 -6.25
C GLY A 214 21.10 -0.74 -7.34
N LEU A 215 20.33 -1.77 -6.97
CA LEU A 215 19.58 -2.60 -7.90
C LEU A 215 18.47 -1.80 -8.62
N VAL A 216 17.74 -0.94 -7.92
CA VAL A 216 16.72 -0.08 -8.55
C VAL A 216 17.36 0.87 -9.56
N MET A 217 18.49 1.48 -9.23
CA MET A 217 19.25 2.32 -10.16
C MET A 217 19.69 1.55 -11.42
N GLU A 218 20.25 0.34 -11.25
CA GLU A 218 20.67 -0.53 -12.35
C GLU A 218 19.48 -0.88 -13.26
N TRP A 219 18.35 -1.24 -12.68
CA TRP A 219 17.13 -1.53 -13.44
C TRP A 219 16.64 -0.33 -14.24
N LEU A 220 16.57 0.88 -13.64
CA LEU A 220 16.16 2.11 -14.33
C LEU A 220 17.08 2.42 -15.51
N ARG A 221 18.40 2.27 -15.35
CA ARG A 221 19.37 2.45 -16.43
C ARG A 221 19.16 1.42 -17.55
N SER A 222 18.93 0.16 -17.19
CA SER A 222 18.63 -0.90 -18.18
C SER A 222 17.37 -0.64 -18.98
N ARG A 223 16.44 0.17 -18.42
CA ARG A 223 15.19 0.63 -19.07
C ARG A 223 15.33 1.95 -19.82
N GLY A 224 16.55 2.44 -19.99
CA GLY A 224 16.87 3.63 -20.75
C GLY A 224 16.58 4.96 -20.03
N THR A 225 16.46 4.96 -18.70
CA THR A 225 16.39 6.20 -17.94
C THR A 225 17.78 6.82 -17.89
N GLU A 226 17.90 8.10 -18.17
CA GLU A 226 19.15 8.84 -18.19
C GLU A 226 19.83 8.82 -16.80
N ASP A 227 21.15 8.58 -16.78
CA ASP A 227 21.93 8.47 -15.55
C ASP A 227 21.79 9.70 -14.62
N GLY A 228 21.78 10.90 -15.18
CA GLY A 228 21.60 12.13 -14.42
C GLY A 228 20.26 12.21 -13.72
N ILE A 229 19.17 11.76 -14.36
CA ILE A 229 17.83 11.74 -13.77
C ILE A 229 17.76 10.71 -12.64
N VAL A 230 18.32 9.51 -12.86
CA VAL A 230 18.34 8.45 -11.84
C VAL A 230 19.14 8.88 -10.61
N ALA A 231 20.32 9.47 -10.83
CA ALA A 231 21.18 9.96 -9.75
C ALA A 231 20.49 11.08 -8.93
N ALA A 232 19.90 12.07 -9.60
CA ALA A 232 19.21 13.17 -8.92
C ALA A 232 18.00 12.70 -8.09
N ALA A 233 17.20 11.75 -8.61
CA ALA A 233 16.08 11.18 -7.87
C ALA A 233 16.54 10.43 -6.62
N MET A 234 17.57 9.58 -6.75
CA MET A 234 18.14 8.86 -5.62
C MET A 234 18.79 9.80 -4.59
N GLU A 235 19.49 10.82 -5.01
CA GLU A 235 20.07 11.84 -4.11
C GLU A 235 18.96 12.53 -3.30
N SER A 236 17.85 12.89 -3.95
CA SER A 236 16.69 13.49 -3.30
C SER A 236 16.06 12.54 -2.28
N ASP A 237 15.93 11.24 -2.61
CA ASP A 237 15.42 10.22 -1.71
C ASP A 237 16.35 10.01 -0.48
N TYR A 238 17.67 10.05 -0.68
CA TYR A 238 18.64 9.94 0.42
C TYR A 238 18.71 11.21 1.29
N ALA A 239 18.62 12.41 0.71
CA ALA A 239 18.62 13.66 1.45
C ALA A 239 17.46 13.73 2.45
N GLY A 240 16.28 13.25 2.06
CA GLY A 240 15.12 13.15 2.95
C GLY A 240 15.33 12.17 4.14
N GLN A 241 16.26 11.23 4.03
CA GLN A 241 16.57 10.26 5.09
C GLN A 241 17.61 10.76 6.12
N VAL A 242 18.49 11.66 5.70
CA VAL A 242 19.57 12.22 6.55
C VAL A 242 19.04 13.30 7.50
N SER A 243 17.88 13.87 7.23
CA SER A 243 17.28 14.96 8.04
C SER A 243 16.74 14.50 9.42
N LYS A 244 16.93 13.26 9.85
CA LYS A 244 16.54 12.81 11.18
C LYS A 244 17.56 13.27 12.23
N PRO A 245 17.16 14.05 13.23
CA PRO A 245 18.01 14.29 14.40
C PRO A 245 18.26 12.97 15.13
N PRO A 246 19.47 12.77 15.70
CA PRO A 246 19.77 11.55 16.45
C PRO A 246 18.84 11.43 17.66
N ALA A 247 18.02 10.39 17.68
CA ALA A 247 17.20 10.06 18.82
C ALA A 247 18.11 9.55 19.94
N LYS A 248 18.39 10.38 20.96
CA LYS A 248 18.65 9.93 22.35
C LYS A 248 18.68 11.14 23.27
N SER A 249 17.59 11.39 23.99
CA SER A 249 17.65 11.86 25.40
C SER A 249 16.87 10.85 26.23
N LYS A 250 17.56 10.23 27.19
CA LYS A 250 16.92 9.40 28.21
C LYS A 250 16.09 10.33 29.12
N GLY A 251 14.83 10.01 29.31
CA GLY A 251 14.05 10.47 30.44
C GLY A 251 13.00 11.55 30.21
N THR A 252 12.02 11.29 29.34
CA THR A 252 10.65 11.78 29.46
C THR A 252 9.75 10.81 28.67
N LYS A 253 8.58 10.45 29.19
CA LYS A 253 7.59 9.66 28.47
C LYS A 253 7.29 10.41 27.16
N LYS A 254 7.84 9.93 26.03
CA LYS A 254 7.55 10.49 24.71
C LYS A 254 6.08 10.31 24.43
N ALA A 255 5.41 11.41 24.11
CA ALA A 255 4.15 11.42 23.40
C ALA A 255 4.17 10.42 22.23
N ALA A 256 3.05 9.76 21.96
CA ALA A 256 2.90 8.83 20.85
C ALA A 256 3.10 9.59 19.52
N ALA A 257 4.34 9.62 19.04
CA ALA A 257 4.65 10.14 17.72
C ALA A 257 4.12 9.16 16.67
N ALA A 258 3.71 9.68 15.51
CA ALA A 258 3.36 8.85 14.36
C ALA A 258 4.46 7.80 14.11
N PRO A 259 4.10 6.56 13.73
CA PRO A 259 5.07 5.54 13.39
C PRO A 259 6.09 6.07 12.38
N GLU A 260 7.35 5.63 12.47
CA GLU A 260 8.44 6.15 11.61
C GLU A 260 8.14 6.14 10.11
N ARG A 261 7.40 5.13 9.66
CA ARG A 261 6.98 4.99 8.26
C ARG A 261 6.05 6.12 7.83
N GLN A 262 5.07 6.45 8.66
CA GLN A 262 4.12 7.54 8.40
C GLN A 262 4.79 8.91 8.46
N ALA A 263 5.75 9.09 9.37
CA ALA A 263 6.52 10.33 9.45
C ALA A 263 7.29 10.62 8.15
N ARG A 264 7.69 9.60 7.39
CA ARG A 264 8.34 9.78 6.07
C ARG A 264 7.37 10.31 5.02
N HIS A 265 6.11 9.87 5.04
CA HIS A 265 5.09 10.37 4.11
C HIS A 265 4.59 11.78 4.44
N LEU A 266 4.71 12.21 5.69
CA LEU A 266 4.38 13.58 6.10
C LEU A 266 5.47 14.59 5.71
N ALA A 267 6.69 14.13 5.46
CA ALA A 267 7.85 14.96 5.12
C ALA A 267 8.08 15.06 3.59
N ALA A 268 7.34 14.30 2.81
CA ALA A 268 7.38 14.28 1.33
C ALA A 268 6.29 15.18 0.76
#